data_b2d1083b3e9b0e32427d0b71098cb0f2
#
_entry.id   b2d1083b3e9b0e32427d0b71098cb0f2
#
_cell.length_a   1.000
_cell.length_b   1.000
_cell.length_c   1.000
_cell.angle_alpha   90.00
_cell.angle_beta   90.00
_cell.angle_gamma   90.00
#
_symmetry.space_group_name_H-M   'P 1'
#
loop_
_entity.id
_entity.type
_entity.pdbx_description
1 polymer ?
#
loop_
_entity_poly.entity_id
_entity_poly.type
_entity_poly.pdbx_seq_one_letter_code
_entity_poly.pdbx_strand_id
1 'polypeptide(L)'
;KQKTAYEIRNCDWSSDVCSSDLEERSLVAASATTTETTFLGAHVVPPGVDADDYVAEVSGPMLEACASHARWIDVFCDRGAFDVDQARQILRAGAAKGLGMRIHANQLQPGGGVALGVELGVASCDHCTHLTDRDVEALSSTNGSTVATLLPTAELCTRSPFPDARRLIDAGVTVALASDCNPGSSYTTSMPLAISLGVISMHMTCDEALWAATAGGAKALRRDDIGVLKSGARADLLVIDAPSHIHLAYRPGVAQIRAVVRDGRVVVGSL
;
A
#
# COMPACT_ATOMS: atom_id res chain seq x y z
N LYS A 1 7.15 -1.41 30.47
CA LYS A 1 7.79 -0.47 29.52
C LYS A 1 7.03 -0.62 28.20
N GLN A 2 6.42 0.46 27.73
CA GLN A 2 5.82 0.51 26.38
C GLN A 2 6.98 0.56 25.38
N LYS A 3 7.02 -0.41 24.44
CA LYS A 3 8.01 -0.41 23.36
C LYS A 3 7.76 0.80 22.44
N THR A 4 8.83 1.46 22.00
CA THR A 4 8.72 2.54 21.01
C THR A 4 8.33 1.98 19.64
N ALA A 5 7.80 2.82 18.73
CA ALA A 5 7.48 2.41 17.37
C ALA A 5 8.70 1.82 16.61
N TYR A 6 9.90 2.27 16.96
CA TYR A 6 11.17 1.74 16.46
C TYR A 6 11.46 0.33 16.99
N GLU A 7 11.19 0.09 18.29
CA GLU A 7 11.31 -1.24 18.90
C GLU A 7 10.24 -2.20 18.39
N ILE A 8 9.07 -1.68 18.02
CA ILE A 8 8.01 -2.47 17.35
C ILE A 8 8.42 -2.86 15.92
N ARG A 9 9.11 -1.98 15.18
CA ARG A 9 9.70 -2.33 13.86
C ARG A 9 10.74 -3.44 13.95
N ASN A 10 11.50 -3.48 15.06
CA ASN A 10 12.51 -4.52 15.28
C ASN A 10 11.97 -5.71 16.10
N CYS A 11 10.69 -5.70 16.49
CA CYS A 11 10.08 -6.79 17.21
C CYS A 11 9.52 -7.82 16.26
N ASP A 12 10.18 -8.93 16.24
CA ASP A 12 9.66 -10.25 15.88
C ASP A 12 9.01 -10.40 14.48
N TRP A 13 9.53 -9.70 13.47
CA TRP A 13 9.72 -10.38 12.21
C TRP A 13 10.90 -11.32 12.43
N SER A 14 10.67 -12.29 13.33
CA SER A 14 11.69 -13.29 13.62
C SER A 14 11.96 -14.11 12.37
N SER A 15 13.10 -14.78 12.35
CA SER A 15 13.54 -15.70 11.29
C SER A 15 12.46 -16.63 10.73
N ASP A 16 11.36 -16.81 11.42
CA ASP A 16 10.24 -17.65 11.02
C ASP A 16 9.30 -17.00 9.99
N VAL A 17 9.16 -15.67 9.98
CA VAL A 17 8.29 -14.95 9.02
C VAL A 17 8.94 -14.84 7.63
N CYS A 18 10.25 -14.98 7.57
CA CYS A 18 11.02 -14.90 6.32
C CYS A 18 11.33 -16.29 5.74
N SER A 19 10.64 -17.34 6.16
CA SER A 19 10.77 -18.65 5.52
C SER A 19 9.80 -18.76 4.34
N SER A 20 10.25 -19.40 3.27
CA SER A 20 9.43 -19.65 2.07
C SER A 20 8.10 -20.34 2.41
N ASP A 21 8.11 -21.30 3.36
CA ASP A 21 6.93 -22.03 3.78
C ASP A 21 5.87 -21.15 4.47
N LEU A 22 6.29 -20.17 5.27
CA LEU A 22 5.37 -19.26 5.96
C LEU A 22 4.77 -18.24 4.99
N GLU A 23 5.58 -17.70 4.10
CA GLU A 23 5.09 -16.76 3.07
C GLU A 23 4.10 -17.45 2.14
N GLU A 24 4.40 -18.66 1.65
CA GLU A 24 3.49 -19.47 0.84
C GLU A 24 2.18 -19.75 1.57
N ARG A 25 2.23 -20.22 2.81
CA ARG A 25 1.03 -20.51 3.61
C ARG A 25 0.18 -19.27 3.86
N SER A 26 0.81 -18.11 4.07
CA SER A 26 0.12 -16.84 4.25
C SER A 26 -0.59 -16.42 2.97
N LEU A 27 0.06 -16.55 1.81
CA LEU A 27 -0.54 -16.25 0.50
C LEU A 27 -1.69 -17.21 0.16
N VAL A 28 -1.55 -18.50 0.42
CA VAL A 28 -2.62 -19.49 0.26
C VAL A 28 -3.83 -19.12 1.12
N ALA A 29 -3.62 -18.77 2.38
CA ALA A 29 -4.71 -18.33 3.26
C ALA A 29 -5.36 -17.03 2.78
N ALA A 30 -4.57 -16.05 2.33
CA ALA A 30 -5.07 -14.78 1.81
C ALA A 30 -5.85 -14.97 0.52
N SER A 31 -5.41 -15.83 -0.40
CA SER A 31 -6.08 -16.09 -1.69
C SER A 31 -7.49 -16.68 -1.56
N ALA A 32 -7.80 -17.30 -0.42
CA ALA A 32 -9.15 -17.75 -0.10
C ALA A 32 -10.13 -16.60 0.19
N THR A 33 -9.63 -15.40 0.49
CA THR A 33 -10.44 -14.23 0.88
C THR A 33 -10.40 -13.09 -0.13
N THR A 34 -9.33 -12.98 -0.91
CA THR A 34 -9.12 -11.91 -1.90
C THR A 34 -8.35 -12.42 -3.11
N THR A 35 -8.56 -11.77 -4.25
CA THR A 35 -7.76 -11.96 -5.48
C THR A 35 -6.57 -11.01 -5.56
N GLU A 36 -6.43 -10.07 -4.63
CA GLU A 36 -5.38 -9.04 -4.60
C GLU A 36 -4.27 -9.43 -3.62
N THR A 37 -3.75 -10.65 -3.74
CA THR A 37 -2.66 -11.17 -2.92
C THR A 37 -1.31 -10.62 -3.39
N THR A 38 -0.45 -10.26 -2.43
CA THR A 38 0.87 -9.68 -2.69
C THR A 38 1.95 -10.52 -2.03
N PHE A 39 2.97 -10.91 -2.79
CA PHE A 39 4.20 -11.50 -2.26
C PHE A 39 5.02 -10.40 -1.56
N LEU A 40 5.23 -10.54 -0.25
CA LEU A 40 5.86 -9.55 0.63
C LEU A 40 7.22 -10.02 1.18
N GLY A 41 7.81 -11.09 0.67
CA GLY A 41 9.11 -11.61 1.12
C GLY A 41 10.24 -10.58 1.09
N ALA A 42 10.14 -9.55 0.26
CA ALA A 42 11.16 -8.53 0.05
C ALA A 42 10.93 -7.25 0.88
N HIS A 43 10.63 -7.35 2.18
CA HIS A 43 10.44 -6.18 3.04
C HIS A 43 11.55 -5.97 4.07
N VAL A 44 12.17 -7.05 4.57
CA VAL A 44 13.23 -6.99 5.57
C VAL A 44 14.22 -8.12 5.33
N VAL A 45 15.52 -7.82 5.33
CA VAL A 45 16.56 -8.83 5.38
C VAL A 45 16.62 -9.39 6.82
N PRO A 46 16.51 -10.71 7.03
CA PRO A 46 16.57 -11.31 8.35
C PRO A 46 17.90 -11.02 9.07
N PRO A 47 17.89 -10.81 10.39
CA PRO A 47 19.11 -10.58 11.13
C PRO A 47 20.13 -11.71 10.95
N GLY A 48 21.37 -11.33 10.60
CA GLY A 48 22.48 -12.29 10.41
C GLY A 48 22.52 -12.97 9.05
N VAL A 49 21.62 -12.62 8.15
CA VAL A 49 21.65 -13.07 6.73
C VAL A 49 22.32 -11.99 5.89
N ASP A 50 23.17 -12.39 4.94
CA ASP A 50 23.71 -11.48 3.94
C ASP A 50 22.60 -10.98 3.01
N ALA A 51 22.64 -9.70 2.65
CA ALA A 51 21.58 -9.08 1.86
C ALA A 51 21.48 -9.66 0.44
N ASP A 52 22.61 -9.94 -0.21
CA ASP A 52 22.63 -10.48 -1.57
C ASP A 52 22.20 -11.95 -1.58
N ASP A 53 22.59 -12.73 -0.55
CA ASP A 53 22.08 -14.09 -0.36
C ASP A 53 20.56 -14.08 -0.16
N TYR A 54 20.04 -13.14 0.61
CA TYR A 54 18.58 -13.03 0.80
C TYR A 54 17.87 -12.54 -0.47
N VAL A 55 18.45 -11.64 -1.24
CA VAL A 55 17.92 -11.25 -2.55
C VAL A 55 17.85 -12.46 -3.50
N ALA A 56 18.86 -13.34 -3.48
CA ALA A 56 18.83 -14.57 -4.27
C ALA A 56 17.67 -15.50 -3.81
N GLU A 57 17.45 -15.62 -2.51
CA GLU A 57 16.34 -16.41 -1.95
C GLU A 57 14.97 -15.86 -2.36
N VAL A 58 14.70 -14.55 -2.13
CA VAL A 58 13.40 -13.93 -2.44
C VAL A 58 13.13 -13.78 -3.93
N SER A 59 14.17 -13.74 -4.76
CA SER A 59 14.05 -13.69 -6.23
C SER A 59 14.01 -15.07 -6.87
N GLY A 60 14.36 -16.11 -6.14
CA GLY A 60 14.49 -17.49 -6.59
C GLY A 60 13.52 -18.45 -5.88
N PRO A 61 14.02 -19.31 -4.96
CA PRO A 61 13.22 -20.39 -4.35
C PRO A 61 11.92 -19.91 -3.69
N MET A 62 11.99 -18.84 -2.90
CA MET A 62 10.81 -18.29 -2.22
C MET A 62 9.76 -17.78 -3.22
N LEU A 63 10.19 -17.02 -4.24
CA LEU A 63 9.30 -16.56 -5.29
C LEU A 63 8.69 -17.72 -6.09
N GLU A 64 9.47 -18.76 -6.38
CA GLU A 64 8.98 -19.95 -7.10
C GLU A 64 7.83 -20.63 -6.36
N ALA A 65 7.95 -20.79 -5.03
CA ALA A 65 6.91 -21.38 -4.19
C ALA A 65 5.66 -20.48 -4.13
N CYS A 66 5.84 -19.15 -4.07
CA CYS A 66 4.78 -18.19 -3.78
C CYS A 66 4.04 -17.66 -5.01
N ALA A 67 4.68 -17.62 -6.19
CA ALA A 67 4.18 -16.89 -7.36
C ALA A 67 2.80 -17.35 -7.83
N SER A 68 2.47 -18.63 -7.71
CA SER A 68 1.15 -19.17 -8.12
C SER A 68 0.00 -18.69 -7.22
N HIS A 69 0.29 -18.17 -6.04
CA HIS A 69 -0.66 -17.70 -5.03
C HIS A 69 -0.70 -16.17 -4.93
N ALA A 70 0.21 -15.48 -5.63
CA ALA A 70 0.31 -14.02 -5.63
C ALA A 70 -0.15 -13.43 -6.95
N ARG A 71 -0.78 -12.26 -6.89
CA ARG A 71 -1.04 -11.41 -8.05
C ARG A 71 0.02 -10.33 -8.21
N TRP A 72 0.63 -9.93 -7.09
CA TRP A 72 1.57 -8.82 -7.01
C TRP A 72 2.86 -9.26 -6.33
N ILE A 73 3.95 -8.60 -6.69
CA ILE A 73 5.20 -8.57 -5.92
C ILE A 73 5.46 -7.15 -5.45
N ASP A 74 5.94 -7.01 -4.23
CA ASP A 74 6.26 -5.73 -3.62
C ASP A 74 7.64 -5.78 -2.95
N VAL A 75 8.36 -4.67 -3.02
CA VAL A 75 9.68 -4.54 -2.40
C VAL A 75 9.77 -3.25 -1.58
N PHE A 76 10.39 -3.33 -0.41
CA PHE A 76 10.71 -2.15 0.39
C PHE A 76 12.09 -1.60 0.01
N CYS A 77 12.08 -0.58 -0.85
CA CYS A 77 13.29 0.10 -1.34
C CYS A 77 13.58 1.36 -0.52
N ASP A 78 14.18 1.18 0.64
CA ASP A 78 14.53 2.29 1.54
C ASP A 78 15.68 1.91 2.47
N ARG A 79 16.17 2.87 3.24
CA ARG A 79 17.26 2.67 4.19
C ARG A 79 16.96 1.55 5.20
N GLY A 80 17.85 0.57 5.26
CA GLY A 80 17.74 -0.56 6.19
C GLY A 80 16.92 -1.73 5.67
N ALA A 81 16.47 -1.67 4.42
CA ALA A 81 15.85 -2.76 3.69
C ALA A 81 16.64 -3.04 2.39
N PHE A 82 16.09 -2.83 1.21
CA PHE A 82 16.75 -3.11 -0.05
C PHE A 82 17.18 -1.82 -0.76
N ASP A 83 18.33 -1.85 -1.42
CA ASP A 83 18.77 -0.77 -2.30
C ASP A 83 18.08 -0.82 -3.68
N VAL A 84 18.37 0.16 -4.54
CA VAL A 84 17.72 0.31 -5.85
C VAL A 84 18.03 -0.86 -6.79
N ASP A 85 19.26 -1.39 -6.76
CA ASP A 85 19.67 -2.48 -7.65
C ASP A 85 19.08 -3.82 -7.18
N GLN A 86 19.07 -4.07 -5.87
CA GLN A 86 18.41 -5.21 -5.25
C GLN A 86 16.90 -5.18 -5.51
N ALA A 87 16.24 -4.02 -5.30
CA ALA A 87 14.82 -3.85 -5.58
C ALA A 87 14.50 -4.08 -7.06
N ARG A 88 15.35 -3.60 -7.98
CA ARG A 88 15.23 -3.84 -9.41
C ARG A 88 15.28 -5.34 -9.76
N GLN A 89 16.24 -6.07 -9.18
CA GLN A 89 16.38 -7.51 -9.38
C GLN A 89 15.12 -8.25 -8.93
N ILE A 90 14.63 -7.97 -7.72
CA ILE A 90 13.44 -8.59 -7.12
C ILE A 90 12.19 -8.33 -7.97
N LEU A 91 11.94 -7.06 -8.32
CA LEU A 91 10.76 -6.70 -9.10
C LEU A 91 10.77 -7.34 -10.50
N ARG A 92 11.93 -7.38 -11.15
CA ARG A 92 12.08 -8.05 -12.47
C ARG A 92 11.88 -9.56 -12.38
N ALA A 93 12.32 -10.20 -11.29
CA ALA A 93 12.08 -11.62 -11.06
C ALA A 93 10.57 -11.91 -10.93
N GLY A 94 9.85 -11.10 -10.17
CA GLY A 94 8.39 -11.20 -10.05
C GLY A 94 7.67 -10.96 -11.38
N ALA A 95 8.07 -9.93 -12.13
CA ALA A 95 7.51 -9.64 -13.45
C ALA A 95 7.73 -10.81 -14.43
N ALA A 96 8.88 -11.48 -14.37
CA ALA A 96 9.16 -12.67 -15.18
C ALA A 96 8.24 -13.86 -14.82
N LYS A 97 7.66 -13.89 -13.61
CA LYS A 97 6.63 -14.85 -13.19
C LYS A 97 5.20 -14.37 -13.51
N GLY A 98 5.04 -13.20 -14.14
CA GLY A 98 3.75 -12.63 -14.50
C GLY A 98 3.08 -11.83 -13.38
N LEU A 99 3.77 -11.54 -12.28
CA LEU A 99 3.24 -10.73 -11.19
C LEU A 99 3.25 -9.24 -11.57
N GLY A 100 2.22 -8.52 -11.12
CA GLY A 100 2.23 -7.07 -11.13
C GLY A 100 3.21 -6.54 -10.07
N MET A 101 3.85 -5.40 -10.35
CA MET A 101 4.87 -4.82 -9.47
C MET A 101 4.33 -3.66 -8.65
N ARG A 102 4.78 -3.56 -7.41
CA ARG A 102 4.60 -2.44 -6.47
C ARG A 102 5.91 -2.15 -5.76
N ILE A 103 6.04 -0.99 -5.17
CA ILE A 103 7.25 -0.61 -4.43
C ILE A 103 6.91 0.31 -3.25
N HIS A 104 7.37 -0.05 -2.06
CA HIS A 104 7.45 0.86 -0.93
C HIS A 104 8.69 1.74 -1.10
N ALA A 105 8.51 3.04 -1.17
CA ALA A 105 9.59 3.96 -1.55
C ALA A 105 9.49 5.31 -0.84
N ASN A 106 10.66 5.87 -0.54
CA ASN A 106 10.79 7.21 0.04
C ASN A 106 9.97 7.39 1.33
N GLN A 107 9.82 6.33 2.12
CA GLN A 107 9.11 6.34 3.40
C GLN A 107 9.95 6.96 4.51
N LEU A 108 11.24 6.62 4.59
CA LEU A 108 12.13 6.99 5.68
C LEU A 108 13.04 8.17 5.33
N GLN A 109 13.35 8.33 4.06
CA GLN A 109 14.21 9.38 3.52
C GLN A 109 14.00 9.53 2.01
N PRO A 110 14.49 10.62 1.38
CA PRO A 110 14.59 10.69 -0.06
C PRO A 110 15.48 9.55 -0.59
N GLY A 111 15.03 8.88 -1.66
CA GLY A 111 15.72 7.72 -2.23
C GLY A 111 15.46 7.56 -3.72
N GLY A 112 16.01 6.48 -4.31
CA GLY A 112 15.81 6.16 -5.72
C GLY A 112 14.61 5.26 -6.02
N GLY A 113 13.83 4.88 -5.00
CA GLY A 113 12.74 3.90 -5.13
C GLY A 113 11.61 4.38 -6.03
N VAL A 114 11.19 5.65 -5.91
CA VAL A 114 10.14 6.22 -6.78
C VAL A 114 10.61 6.27 -8.25
N ALA A 115 11.84 6.73 -8.50
CA ALA A 115 12.39 6.76 -9.86
C ALA A 115 12.46 5.34 -10.47
N LEU A 116 12.89 4.35 -9.69
CA LEU A 116 12.88 2.95 -10.09
C LEU A 116 11.47 2.45 -10.39
N GLY A 117 10.51 2.76 -9.53
CA GLY A 117 9.10 2.39 -9.71
C GLY A 117 8.53 2.92 -11.02
N VAL A 118 8.78 4.20 -11.32
CA VAL A 118 8.37 4.82 -12.59
C VAL A 118 9.08 4.17 -13.78
N GLU A 119 10.39 3.94 -13.69
CA GLU A 119 11.18 3.27 -14.75
C GLU A 119 10.61 1.88 -15.08
N LEU A 120 10.27 1.10 -14.07
CA LEU A 120 9.73 -0.26 -14.23
C LEU A 120 8.23 -0.30 -14.53
N GLY A 121 7.54 0.84 -14.45
CA GLY A 121 6.09 0.93 -14.65
C GLY A 121 5.31 0.16 -13.60
N VAL A 122 5.69 0.27 -12.33
CA VAL A 122 4.95 -0.36 -11.22
C VAL A 122 3.53 0.19 -11.11
N ALA A 123 2.63 -0.58 -10.54
CA ALA A 123 1.24 -0.13 -10.35
C ALA A 123 1.14 0.98 -9.30
N SER A 124 1.91 0.89 -8.23
CA SER A 124 1.96 1.92 -7.20
C SER A 124 3.36 2.08 -6.60
N CYS A 125 3.67 3.33 -6.23
CA CYS A 125 4.72 3.68 -5.29
C CYS A 125 4.03 4.02 -3.97
N ASP A 126 4.34 3.27 -2.93
CA ASP A 126 3.64 3.33 -1.66
C ASP A 126 4.46 4.13 -0.63
N HIS A 127 3.80 4.83 0.30
CA HIS A 127 4.26 5.87 1.22
C HIS A 127 4.53 7.22 0.57
N CYS A 128 5.59 7.38 -0.23
CA CYS A 128 5.92 8.64 -0.88
C CYS A 128 6.06 9.83 0.09
N THR A 129 6.57 9.60 1.31
CA THR A 129 6.65 10.59 2.38
C THR A 129 7.72 11.64 2.11
N HIS A 130 8.88 11.21 1.57
CA HIS A 130 10.05 12.07 1.36
C HIS A 130 10.36 12.23 -0.14
N LEU A 131 9.47 12.90 -0.87
CA LEU A 131 9.62 13.12 -2.31
C LEU A 131 10.47 14.36 -2.64
N THR A 132 11.36 14.21 -3.61
CA THR A 132 12.03 15.34 -4.28
C THR A 132 11.15 15.90 -5.41
N ASP A 133 11.52 17.06 -5.98
CA ASP A 133 10.84 17.61 -7.16
C ASP A 133 10.91 16.65 -8.35
N ARG A 134 12.04 15.97 -8.53
CA ARG A 134 12.22 14.97 -9.59
C ARG A 134 11.30 13.75 -9.44
N ASP A 135 11.03 13.32 -8.21
CA ASP A 135 10.10 12.21 -7.95
C ASP A 135 8.68 12.61 -8.33
N VAL A 136 8.26 13.83 -7.99
CA VAL A 136 6.94 14.36 -8.35
C VAL A 136 6.81 14.50 -9.87
N GLU A 137 7.81 15.06 -10.55
CA GLU A 137 7.86 15.13 -12.01
C GLU A 137 7.79 13.76 -12.66
N ALA A 138 8.55 12.79 -12.15
CA ALA A 138 8.55 11.42 -12.65
C ALA A 138 7.17 10.77 -12.51
N LEU A 139 6.54 10.86 -11.33
CA LEU A 139 5.19 10.33 -11.09
C LEU A 139 4.15 11.02 -11.99
N SER A 140 4.21 12.34 -12.12
CA SER A 140 3.31 13.12 -12.99
C SER A 140 3.42 12.69 -14.46
N SER A 141 4.63 12.40 -14.94
CA SER A 141 4.89 11.98 -16.33
C SER A 141 4.24 10.65 -16.69
N THR A 142 3.87 9.83 -15.70
CA THR A 142 3.24 8.51 -15.92
C THR A 142 1.79 8.60 -16.38
N ASN A 143 1.18 9.79 -16.33
CA ASN A 143 -0.24 10.01 -16.64
C ASN A 143 -1.18 9.04 -15.87
N GLY A 144 -0.80 8.69 -14.65
CA GLY A 144 -1.58 7.83 -13.76
C GLY A 144 -1.42 6.32 -13.99
N SER A 145 -0.45 5.89 -14.79
CA SER A 145 -0.13 4.45 -14.92
C SER A 145 0.63 3.92 -13.69
N THR A 146 1.32 4.80 -12.96
CA THR A 146 1.87 4.54 -11.63
C THR A 146 1.18 5.48 -10.63
N VAL A 147 0.61 4.92 -9.58
CA VAL A 147 -0.15 5.65 -8.56
C VAL A 147 0.74 5.91 -7.35
N ALA A 148 0.66 7.10 -6.76
CA ALA A 148 1.24 7.37 -5.45
C ALA A 148 0.22 6.95 -4.37
N THR A 149 0.48 5.84 -3.66
CA THR A 149 -0.39 5.38 -2.58
C THR A 149 0.12 5.91 -1.25
N LEU A 150 -0.63 6.82 -0.65
CA LEU A 150 -0.28 7.45 0.61
C LEU A 150 -0.88 6.68 1.79
N LEU A 151 -0.11 6.53 2.86
CA LEU A 151 -0.41 5.63 3.97
C LEU A 151 -0.45 6.39 5.32
N PRO A 152 -1.35 7.40 5.47
CA PRO A 152 -1.28 8.37 6.56
C PRO A 152 -1.42 7.77 7.96
N THR A 153 -1.96 6.58 8.08
CA THR A 153 -2.04 5.86 9.36
C THR A 153 -0.68 5.32 9.82
N ALA A 154 0.21 5.00 8.88
CA ALA A 154 1.59 4.61 9.19
C ALA A 154 2.38 5.83 9.72
N GLU A 155 2.26 6.98 9.06
CA GLU A 155 2.91 8.22 9.52
C GLU A 155 2.40 8.64 10.90
N LEU A 156 1.09 8.55 11.14
CA LEU A 156 0.50 8.83 12.45
C LEU A 156 1.10 7.93 13.54
N CYS A 157 1.15 6.61 13.31
CA CYS A 157 1.59 5.64 14.30
C CYS A 157 3.11 5.71 14.55
N THR A 158 3.89 6.01 13.53
CA THR A 158 5.35 6.12 13.60
C THR A 158 5.83 7.52 13.96
N ARG A 159 4.93 8.50 14.03
CA ARG A 159 5.24 9.93 14.23
C ARG A 159 6.17 10.49 13.13
N SER A 160 6.03 9.98 11.94
CA SER A 160 6.72 10.48 10.76
C SER A 160 5.98 11.70 10.20
N PRO A 161 6.64 12.56 9.40
CA PRO A 161 5.94 13.57 8.60
C PRO A 161 4.89 12.94 7.72
N PHE A 162 3.79 13.66 7.45
CA PHE A 162 2.81 13.22 6.44
C PHE A 162 3.32 13.53 5.04
N PRO A 163 3.00 12.67 4.03
CA PRO A 163 3.26 12.99 2.62
C PRO A 163 2.52 14.26 2.19
N ASP A 164 3.13 15.04 1.29
CA ASP A 164 2.52 16.24 0.73
C ASP A 164 1.55 15.88 -0.42
N ALA A 165 0.34 15.43 -0.06
CA ALA A 165 -0.68 15.06 -1.02
C ALA A 165 -1.11 16.25 -1.90
N ARG A 166 -1.12 17.47 -1.34
CA ARG A 166 -1.52 18.65 -2.11
C ARG A 166 -0.57 18.87 -3.28
N ARG A 167 0.74 18.82 -3.02
CA ARG A 167 1.77 18.95 -4.06
C ARG A 167 1.64 17.90 -5.16
N LEU A 168 1.36 16.65 -4.79
CA LEU A 168 1.16 15.56 -5.74
C LEU A 168 -0.07 15.80 -6.63
N ILE A 169 -1.20 16.14 -6.02
CA ILE A 169 -2.46 16.39 -6.73
C ILE A 169 -2.33 17.60 -7.65
N ASP A 170 -1.73 18.70 -7.20
CA ASP A 170 -1.52 19.91 -8.00
C ASP A 170 -0.58 19.66 -9.18
N ALA A 171 0.35 18.71 -9.05
CA ALA A 171 1.21 18.26 -10.15
C ALA A 171 0.52 17.24 -11.10
N GLY A 172 -0.74 16.89 -10.87
CA GLY A 172 -1.48 15.93 -11.68
C GLY A 172 -1.16 14.47 -11.43
N VAL A 173 -0.47 14.15 -10.33
CA VAL A 173 -0.20 12.76 -9.93
C VAL A 173 -1.48 12.10 -9.47
N THR A 174 -1.73 10.87 -9.92
CA THR A 174 -2.81 10.05 -9.39
C THR A 174 -2.45 9.57 -7.99
N VAL A 175 -3.29 9.90 -7.01
CA VAL A 175 -3.08 9.56 -5.59
C VAL A 175 -4.11 8.52 -5.14
N ALA A 176 -3.66 7.55 -4.35
CA ALA A 176 -4.52 6.65 -3.59
C ALA A 176 -4.28 6.79 -2.08
N LEU A 177 -5.25 6.37 -1.28
CA LEU A 177 -5.13 6.23 0.17
C LEU A 177 -5.30 4.77 0.58
N ALA A 178 -4.46 4.32 1.51
CA ALA A 178 -4.58 3.01 2.14
C ALA A 178 -4.22 3.08 3.63
N SER A 179 -4.53 2.02 4.38
CA SER A 179 -4.32 1.97 5.83
C SER A 179 -2.95 1.41 6.22
N ASP A 180 -2.25 0.73 5.31
CA ASP A 180 -1.02 0.01 5.62
C ASP A 180 -1.17 -0.90 6.85
N CYS A 181 -2.26 -1.67 6.90
CA CYS A 181 -2.58 -2.46 8.09
C CYS A 181 -1.55 -3.56 8.32
N ASN A 182 -0.62 -3.28 9.21
CA ASN A 182 0.41 -4.22 9.64
C ASN A 182 0.75 -4.03 11.13
N PRO A 183 1.27 -5.05 11.82
CA PRO A 183 1.58 -4.93 13.24
C PRO A 183 2.78 -4.01 13.55
N GLY A 184 3.61 -3.68 12.57
CA GLY A 184 4.85 -2.91 12.74
C GLY A 184 4.65 -1.40 12.75
N SER A 185 3.86 -0.86 11.84
CA SER A 185 3.75 0.59 11.61
C SER A 185 2.32 1.13 11.66
N SER A 186 1.29 0.29 11.41
CA SER A 186 -0.09 0.77 11.30
C SER A 186 -1.10 -0.34 11.57
N TYR A 187 -1.38 -0.64 12.85
CA TYR A 187 -2.30 -1.74 13.17
C TYR A 187 -3.76 -1.30 13.17
N THR A 188 -4.21 -0.81 12.02
CA THR A 188 -5.59 -0.38 11.80
C THR A 188 -6.06 -0.66 10.37
N THR A 189 -7.32 -1.05 10.22
CA THR A 189 -8.01 -1.20 8.92
C THR A 189 -8.95 -0.03 8.63
N SER A 190 -8.89 1.05 9.43
CA SER A 190 -9.85 2.14 9.36
C SER A 190 -9.59 3.07 8.18
N MET A 191 -10.22 2.80 7.04
CA MET A 191 -10.23 3.74 5.91
C MET A 191 -10.88 5.10 6.23
N PRO A 192 -11.94 5.20 7.06
CA PRO A 192 -12.40 6.51 7.52
C PRO A 192 -11.33 7.34 8.23
N LEU A 193 -10.46 6.71 9.03
CA LEU A 193 -9.32 7.40 9.65
C LEU A 193 -8.31 7.87 8.60
N ALA A 194 -7.95 7.03 7.63
CA ALA A 194 -7.06 7.42 6.54
C ALA A 194 -7.62 8.61 5.73
N ILE A 195 -8.92 8.61 5.42
CA ILE A 195 -9.62 9.74 4.78
C ILE A 195 -9.54 11.00 5.64
N SER A 196 -9.80 10.89 6.94
CA SER A 196 -9.71 12.03 7.87
C SER A 196 -8.30 12.63 7.90
N LEU A 197 -7.28 11.79 7.97
CA LEU A 197 -5.87 12.23 7.96
C LEU A 197 -5.47 12.84 6.61
N GLY A 198 -5.99 12.31 5.50
CA GLY A 198 -5.82 12.89 4.17
C GLY A 198 -6.28 14.35 4.12
N VAL A 199 -7.43 14.65 4.73
CA VAL A 199 -7.96 16.01 4.80
C VAL A 199 -7.23 16.86 5.83
N ILE A 200 -7.09 16.36 7.07
CA ILE A 200 -6.61 17.16 8.20
C ILE A 200 -5.09 17.41 8.12
N SER A 201 -4.32 16.40 7.71
CA SER A 201 -2.86 16.42 7.78
C SER A 201 -2.17 16.53 6.42
N MET A 202 -2.84 16.16 5.32
CA MET A 202 -2.25 16.17 3.98
C MET A 202 -2.91 17.16 3.03
N HIS A 203 -3.78 18.03 3.54
CA HIS A 203 -4.43 19.14 2.82
C HIS A 203 -5.24 18.73 1.57
N MET A 204 -5.79 17.53 1.58
CA MET A 204 -6.76 17.10 0.59
C MET A 204 -8.13 17.71 0.86
N THR A 205 -8.91 17.95 -0.17
CA THR A 205 -10.36 18.18 0.01
C THR A 205 -11.06 16.87 0.39
N CYS A 206 -12.27 16.94 0.94
CA CYS A 206 -13.04 15.75 1.28
C CYS A 206 -13.30 14.85 0.06
N ASP A 207 -13.56 15.47 -1.09
CA ASP A 207 -13.82 14.75 -2.35
C ASP A 207 -12.55 14.06 -2.87
N GLU A 208 -11.39 14.73 -2.84
CA GLU A 208 -10.10 14.14 -3.21
C GLU A 208 -9.73 12.95 -2.30
N ALA A 209 -9.92 13.08 -0.99
CA ALA A 209 -9.62 12.01 -0.06
C ALA A 209 -10.56 10.80 -0.25
N LEU A 210 -11.85 11.04 -0.49
CA LEU A 210 -12.80 9.98 -0.81
C LEU A 210 -12.46 9.31 -2.16
N TRP A 211 -12.14 10.12 -3.18
CA TRP A 211 -11.73 9.61 -4.48
C TRP A 211 -10.45 8.76 -4.38
N ALA A 212 -9.45 9.23 -3.64
CA ALA A 212 -8.19 8.50 -3.42
C ALA A 212 -8.41 7.17 -2.67
N ALA A 213 -9.34 7.13 -1.71
CA ALA A 213 -9.70 5.92 -0.98
C ALA A 213 -10.58 4.95 -1.78
N THR A 214 -11.10 5.33 -2.93
CA THR A 214 -12.00 4.53 -3.78
C THR A 214 -11.45 4.35 -5.19
N ALA A 215 -11.70 5.28 -6.10
CA ALA A 215 -11.25 5.22 -7.49
C ALA A 215 -9.71 5.26 -7.61
N GLY A 216 -9.03 6.04 -6.76
CA GLY A 216 -7.57 6.05 -6.67
C GLY A 216 -7.01 4.67 -6.28
N GLY A 217 -7.58 4.05 -5.25
CA GLY A 217 -7.25 2.67 -4.86
C GLY A 217 -7.50 1.66 -5.98
N ALA A 218 -8.60 1.78 -6.71
CA ALA A 218 -8.89 0.94 -7.88
C ALA A 218 -7.80 1.07 -8.96
N LYS A 219 -7.33 2.30 -9.22
CA LYS A 219 -6.22 2.54 -10.17
C LYS A 219 -4.91 1.91 -9.68
N ALA A 220 -4.58 2.00 -8.38
CA ALA A 220 -3.41 1.33 -7.79
C ALA A 220 -3.50 -0.20 -7.90
N LEU A 221 -4.71 -0.75 -7.98
CA LEU A 221 -4.98 -2.17 -8.23
C LEU A 221 -5.09 -2.52 -9.73
N ARG A 222 -4.94 -1.54 -10.62
CA ARG A 222 -5.17 -1.70 -12.07
C ARG A 222 -6.53 -2.34 -12.38
N ARG A 223 -7.57 -1.86 -11.69
CA ARG A 223 -8.96 -2.34 -11.83
C ARG A 223 -9.89 -1.20 -12.23
N ASP A 224 -10.87 -1.51 -13.08
CA ASP A 224 -11.89 -0.59 -13.59
C ASP A 224 -13.32 -1.00 -13.21
N ASP A 225 -13.45 -2.13 -12.53
CA ASP A 225 -14.71 -2.71 -12.07
C ASP A 225 -15.07 -2.38 -10.61
N ILE A 226 -14.17 -1.73 -9.87
CA ILE A 226 -14.34 -1.35 -8.46
C ILE A 226 -14.05 0.15 -8.25
N GLY A 227 -14.31 0.64 -7.03
CA GLY A 227 -14.01 2.03 -6.63
C GLY A 227 -14.96 3.08 -7.20
N VAL A 228 -15.99 2.69 -7.96
CA VAL A 228 -16.97 3.58 -8.59
C VAL A 228 -18.36 2.98 -8.56
N LEU A 229 -19.37 3.83 -8.44
CA LEU A 229 -20.78 3.46 -8.53
C LEU A 229 -21.29 3.72 -9.95
N LYS A 230 -21.18 2.72 -10.83
CA LYS A 230 -21.67 2.79 -12.22
C LYS A 230 -22.25 1.45 -12.65
N SER A 231 -23.12 1.47 -13.66
CA SER A 231 -23.62 0.23 -14.30
C SER A 231 -22.45 -0.61 -14.82
N GLY A 232 -22.47 -1.90 -14.57
CA GLY A 232 -21.42 -2.85 -14.95
C GLY A 232 -20.24 -2.92 -13.97
N ALA A 233 -20.14 -2.02 -12.99
CA ALA A 233 -19.17 -2.17 -11.90
C ALA A 233 -19.67 -3.20 -10.88
N ARG A 234 -18.72 -3.72 -10.11
CA ARG A 234 -19.00 -4.63 -9.01
C ARG A 234 -19.83 -3.90 -7.94
N ALA A 235 -20.85 -4.56 -7.42
CA ALA A 235 -21.76 -3.96 -6.44
C ALA A 235 -21.16 -3.99 -5.02
N ASP A 236 -20.05 -3.25 -4.83
CA ASP A 236 -19.38 -3.03 -3.55
C ASP A 236 -19.71 -1.62 -3.05
N LEU A 237 -20.42 -1.51 -1.94
CA LEU A 237 -20.98 -0.27 -1.43
C LEU A 237 -20.73 -0.12 0.07
N LEU A 238 -20.52 1.11 0.51
CA LEU A 238 -20.62 1.49 1.91
C LEU A 238 -21.86 2.34 2.13
N VAL A 239 -22.68 2.01 3.13
CA VAL A 239 -23.75 2.87 3.65
C VAL A 239 -23.26 3.50 4.92
N ILE A 240 -23.19 4.84 4.94
CA ILE A 240 -22.77 5.60 6.11
C ILE A 240 -23.97 6.14 6.87
N ASP A 241 -23.87 6.15 8.18
CA ASP A 241 -24.86 6.76 9.10
C ASP A 241 -24.53 8.25 9.28
N ALA A 242 -24.64 8.99 8.20
CA ALA A 242 -24.34 10.40 8.15
C ALA A 242 -25.05 11.06 6.96
N PRO A 243 -25.41 12.36 7.05
CA PRO A 243 -26.12 13.06 5.98
C PRO A 243 -25.25 13.34 4.75
N SER A 244 -23.92 13.20 4.84
CA SER A 244 -22.98 13.48 3.76
C SER A 244 -21.66 12.71 3.96
N HIS A 245 -20.99 12.36 2.86
CA HIS A 245 -19.65 11.75 2.87
C HIS A 245 -18.58 12.61 3.57
N ILE A 246 -18.78 13.92 3.66
CA ILE A 246 -17.90 14.85 4.38
C ILE A 246 -17.69 14.41 5.84
N HIS A 247 -18.68 13.73 6.44
CA HIS A 247 -18.58 13.24 7.80
C HIS A 247 -17.50 12.19 7.99
N LEU A 248 -17.09 11.47 6.95
CA LEU A 248 -15.94 10.55 7.01
C LEU A 248 -14.65 11.29 7.36
N ALA A 249 -14.46 12.51 6.87
CA ALA A 249 -13.34 13.36 7.20
C ALA A 249 -13.57 14.19 8.47
N TYR A 250 -14.80 14.71 8.63
CA TYR A 250 -15.15 15.66 9.68
C TYR A 250 -15.23 15.04 11.09
N ARG A 251 -15.54 13.75 11.21
CA ARG A 251 -15.71 13.04 12.49
C ARG A 251 -14.74 11.88 12.64
N PRO A 252 -13.41 12.16 12.77
CA PRO A 252 -12.41 11.12 12.92
C PRO A 252 -12.68 10.25 14.16
N GLY A 253 -12.49 8.94 14.02
CA GLY A 253 -12.65 8.00 15.14
C GLY A 253 -14.08 7.64 15.53
N VAL A 254 -15.10 8.23 14.89
CA VAL A 254 -16.50 7.87 15.13
C VAL A 254 -16.92 6.77 14.16
N ALA A 255 -17.56 5.72 14.68
CA ALA A 255 -18.13 4.67 13.84
C ALA A 255 -19.29 5.24 13.02
N GLN A 256 -19.14 5.28 11.72
CA GLN A 256 -20.10 5.88 10.78
C GLN A 256 -20.57 4.89 9.71
N ILE A 257 -20.03 3.67 9.70
CA ILE A 257 -20.41 2.65 8.71
C ILE A 257 -21.62 1.91 9.24
N ARG A 258 -22.77 2.10 8.58
CA ARG A 258 -24.02 1.41 8.88
C ARG A 258 -24.08 0.04 8.24
N ALA A 259 -23.68 -0.08 6.97
CA ALA A 259 -23.66 -1.34 6.26
C ALA A 259 -22.53 -1.41 5.23
N VAL A 260 -22.05 -2.63 5.00
CA VAL A 260 -21.12 -2.98 3.92
C VAL A 260 -21.82 -3.97 2.99
N VAL A 261 -21.87 -3.63 1.71
CA VAL A 261 -22.34 -4.51 0.64
C VAL A 261 -21.13 -4.96 -0.17
N ARG A 262 -21.00 -6.25 -0.37
CA ARG A 262 -19.97 -6.86 -1.21
C ARG A 262 -20.65 -7.78 -2.22
N ASP A 263 -20.35 -7.60 -3.51
CA ASP A 263 -20.99 -8.34 -4.62
C ASP A 263 -22.53 -8.31 -4.55
N GLY A 264 -23.10 -7.17 -4.19
CA GLY A 264 -24.55 -7.00 -4.05
C GLY A 264 -25.17 -7.65 -2.79
N ARG A 265 -24.35 -8.17 -1.86
CA ARG A 265 -24.82 -8.81 -0.61
C ARG A 265 -24.38 -8.01 0.60
N VAL A 266 -25.26 -7.79 1.54
CA VAL A 266 -24.92 -7.17 2.83
C VAL A 266 -24.06 -8.16 3.61
N VAL A 267 -22.82 -7.77 3.92
CA VAL A 267 -21.86 -8.59 4.69
C VAL A 267 -21.63 -8.05 6.10
N VAL A 268 -21.93 -6.78 6.34
CA VAL A 268 -21.87 -6.14 7.67
C VAL A 268 -23.07 -5.21 7.81
N GLY A 269 -23.68 -5.15 8.99
CA GLY A 269 -24.76 -4.23 9.33
C GLY A 269 -26.09 -4.57 8.65
N SER A 270 -26.92 -3.53 8.43
CA SER A 270 -28.23 -3.64 7.77
C SER A 270 -28.51 -2.38 6.95
N LEU A 271 -29.23 -2.56 5.84
CA LEU A 271 -29.69 -1.46 4.97
C LEU A 271 -30.88 -0.71 5.60
#